data_8917e80841ed341520533e71baa406be
#
_entry.id   8917e80841ed341520533e71baa406be
#
_cell.length_a   1.000
_cell.length_b   1.000
_cell.length_c   1.000
_cell.angle_alpha   90.00
_cell.angle_beta   90.00
_cell.angle_gamma   90.00
#
_symmetry.space_group_name_H-M   'P 1'
#
loop_
_entity.id
_entity.type
_entity.pdbx_description
1 polymer ?
#
loop_
_entity_poly.entity_id
_entity_poly.type
_entity_poly.pdbx_seq_one_letter_code
_entity_poly.pdbx_strand_id
1 'polypeptide(L)'
;MSDVISQESFDELALYFNGGGHLLTPDARRIAAERARILCAYGIDALRQYTHRTGMIVHYYVAPYDTSDLLRTGANALALTGVRHELAGMKTSLIDAYILPSDLAKFAPSWGLEPAPPERANVILREVSTLPRVLRLHVAADALHAYEAGAAGESARKAAQRILGELCSS
;
A
#
# COMPACT_ATOMS: atom_id res chain seq x y z
N MET A 1 1.73 -8.59 -21.89
CA MET A 1 0.43 -8.10 -21.42
C MET A 1 0.44 -8.06 -19.91
N SER A 2 0.28 -6.88 -19.33
CA SER A 2 0.26 -6.77 -17.89
C SER A 2 -1.10 -7.24 -17.37
N ASP A 3 -1.10 -8.22 -16.48
CA ASP A 3 -2.29 -8.60 -15.74
C ASP A 3 -2.60 -7.48 -14.75
N VAL A 4 -3.63 -6.70 -15.05
CA VAL A 4 -4.10 -5.71 -14.10
C VAL A 4 -4.84 -6.47 -13.01
N ILE A 5 -4.28 -6.46 -11.82
CA ILE A 5 -4.87 -7.14 -10.67
C ILE A 5 -5.89 -6.22 -9.99
N SER A 6 -7.00 -6.79 -9.53
CA SER A 6 -7.95 -6.05 -8.71
C SER A 6 -7.45 -5.95 -7.27
N GLN A 7 -7.97 -4.95 -6.53
CA GLN A 7 -7.67 -4.84 -5.10
C GLN A 7 -8.04 -6.13 -4.37
N GLU A 8 -9.19 -6.71 -4.70
CA GLU A 8 -9.66 -7.95 -4.08
C GLU A 8 -8.68 -9.11 -4.33
N SER A 9 -8.24 -9.30 -5.58
CA SER A 9 -7.29 -10.36 -5.90
C SER A 9 -5.94 -10.14 -5.24
N PHE A 10 -5.51 -8.89 -5.11
CA PHE A 10 -4.30 -8.58 -4.39
C PHE A 10 -4.42 -8.88 -2.90
N ASP A 11 -5.57 -8.57 -2.30
CA ASP A 11 -5.83 -8.90 -0.90
C ASP A 11 -5.76 -10.41 -0.68
N GLU A 12 -6.27 -11.20 -1.61
CA GLU A 12 -6.19 -12.66 -1.56
C GLU A 12 -4.74 -13.14 -1.63
N LEU A 13 -3.95 -12.54 -2.50
CA LEU A 13 -2.52 -12.87 -2.61
C LEU A 13 -1.77 -12.53 -1.32
N ALA A 14 -2.07 -11.36 -0.75
CA ALA A 14 -1.48 -10.95 0.53
C ALA A 14 -1.84 -11.93 1.65
N LEU A 15 -3.09 -12.37 1.68
CA LEU A 15 -3.56 -13.35 2.65
C LEU A 15 -2.86 -14.70 2.48
N TYR A 16 -2.64 -15.12 1.24
CA TYR A 16 -1.91 -16.35 0.94
C TYR A 16 -0.50 -16.31 1.53
N PHE A 17 0.23 -15.21 1.31
CA PHE A 17 1.57 -15.03 1.86
C PHE A 17 1.58 -14.99 3.40
N ASN A 18 0.47 -14.57 3.99
CA ASN A 18 0.34 -14.46 5.45
C ASN A 18 -0.11 -15.79 6.11
N GLY A 19 -0.08 -16.89 5.36
CA GLY A 19 -0.49 -18.19 5.87
C GLY A 19 -2.00 -18.43 5.88
N GLY A 20 -2.77 -17.55 5.24
CA GLY A 20 -4.23 -17.62 5.20
C GLY A 20 -4.82 -18.32 3.98
N GLY A 21 -4.01 -19.08 3.24
CA GLY A 21 -4.50 -19.74 2.03
C GLY A 21 -5.69 -20.67 2.25
N HIS A 22 -5.80 -21.25 3.45
CA HIS A 22 -6.93 -22.12 3.81
C HIS A 22 -8.26 -21.36 3.90
N LEU A 23 -8.23 -20.03 3.98
CA LEU A 23 -9.41 -19.18 4.01
C LEU A 23 -9.92 -18.83 2.61
N LEU A 24 -9.14 -19.14 1.58
CA LEU A 24 -9.48 -18.86 0.20
C LEU A 24 -10.25 -20.02 -0.42
N THR A 25 -11.06 -19.72 -1.45
CA THR A 25 -11.64 -20.76 -2.27
C THR A 25 -10.53 -21.56 -2.97
N PRO A 26 -10.78 -22.82 -3.38
CA PRO A 26 -9.76 -23.58 -4.11
C PRO A 26 -9.19 -22.86 -5.34
N ASP A 27 -10.03 -22.19 -6.11
CA ASP A 27 -9.59 -21.45 -7.30
C ASP A 27 -8.77 -20.23 -6.92
N ALA A 28 -9.22 -19.44 -5.94
CA ALA A 28 -8.48 -18.26 -5.47
C ALA A 28 -7.13 -18.66 -4.92
N ARG A 29 -7.06 -19.76 -4.16
CA ARG A 29 -5.82 -20.28 -3.60
C ARG A 29 -4.84 -20.71 -4.70
N ARG A 30 -5.34 -21.39 -5.72
CA ARG A 30 -4.51 -21.84 -6.85
C ARG A 30 -3.92 -20.63 -7.59
N ILE A 31 -4.73 -19.62 -7.85
CA ILE A 31 -4.30 -18.39 -8.52
C ILE A 31 -3.28 -17.65 -7.66
N ALA A 32 -3.56 -17.51 -6.36
CA ALA A 32 -2.65 -16.85 -5.43
C ALA A 32 -1.30 -17.58 -5.34
N ALA A 33 -1.33 -18.91 -5.29
CA ALA A 33 -0.11 -19.72 -5.25
C ALA A 33 0.75 -19.50 -6.49
N GLU A 34 0.14 -19.43 -7.68
CA GLU A 34 0.85 -19.18 -8.93
C GLU A 34 1.47 -17.77 -8.94
N ARG A 35 0.70 -16.77 -8.53
CA ARG A 35 1.21 -15.39 -8.44
C ARG A 35 2.33 -15.28 -7.41
N ALA A 36 2.21 -15.96 -6.28
CA ALA A 36 3.27 -16.00 -5.26
C ALA A 36 4.55 -16.59 -5.80
N ARG A 37 4.44 -17.68 -6.58
CA ARG A 37 5.59 -18.31 -7.22
C ARG A 37 6.31 -17.33 -8.15
N ILE A 38 5.55 -16.59 -8.95
CA ILE A 38 6.10 -15.60 -9.88
C ILE A 38 6.80 -14.46 -9.11
N LEU A 39 6.15 -13.95 -8.05
CA LEU A 39 6.75 -12.91 -7.21
C LEU A 39 8.08 -13.36 -6.61
N CYS A 40 8.12 -14.57 -6.10
CA CYS A 40 9.34 -15.09 -5.49
C CYS A 40 10.44 -15.38 -6.52
N ALA A 41 10.07 -15.72 -7.75
CA ALA A 41 11.03 -15.96 -8.82
C ALA A 41 11.64 -14.67 -9.37
N TYR A 42 10.83 -13.62 -9.53
CA TYR A 42 11.23 -12.38 -10.21
C TYR A 42 11.37 -11.18 -9.28
N GLY A 43 10.96 -11.31 -8.02
CA GLY A 43 11.17 -10.29 -7.01
C GLY A 43 10.48 -8.98 -7.31
N ILE A 44 11.18 -7.89 -7.11
CA ILE A 44 10.61 -6.54 -7.20
C ILE A 44 10.07 -6.21 -8.60
N ASP A 45 10.64 -6.81 -9.65
CA ASP A 45 10.15 -6.58 -11.01
C ASP A 45 8.73 -7.12 -11.20
N ALA A 46 8.42 -8.24 -10.56
CA ALA A 46 7.07 -8.78 -10.57
C ALA A 46 6.15 -7.97 -9.64
N LEU A 47 6.66 -7.53 -8.50
CA LEU A 47 5.87 -6.72 -7.55
C LEU A 47 5.43 -5.40 -8.18
N ARG A 48 6.21 -4.84 -9.07
CA ARG A 48 5.89 -3.60 -9.77
C ARG A 48 4.55 -3.67 -10.49
N GLN A 49 4.16 -4.85 -10.98
CA GLN A 49 2.86 -5.04 -11.65
C GLN A 49 1.68 -4.85 -10.69
N TYR A 50 1.91 -4.99 -9.39
CA TYR A 50 0.85 -4.93 -8.38
C TYR A 50 0.83 -3.60 -7.61
N THR A 51 1.66 -2.64 -8.01
CA THR A 51 1.66 -1.31 -7.38
C THR A 51 0.43 -0.50 -7.78
N HIS A 52 -0.12 -0.78 -8.97
CA HIS A 52 -1.37 -0.19 -9.44
C HIS A 52 -2.42 -1.30 -9.49
N ARG A 53 -3.51 -1.10 -8.77
CA ARG A 53 -4.58 -2.09 -8.68
C ARG A 53 -5.91 -1.45 -9.03
N THR A 54 -6.77 -2.18 -9.75
CA THR A 54 -8.13 -1.69 -10.01
C THR A 54 -8.92 -1.66 -8.71
N GLY A 55 -9.73 -0.64 -8.54
CA GLY A 55 -10.47 -0.43 -7.29
C GLY A 55 -9.72 0.41 -6.26
N MET A 56 -8.55 0.93 -6.63
CA MET A 56 -7.77 1.81 -5.75
C MET A 56 -7.36 3.06 -6.54
N ILE A 57 -7.58 4.23 -5.96
CA ILE A 57 -7.16 5.51 -6.53
C ILE A 57 -6.19 6.16 -5.54
N VAL A 58 -5.01 6.53 -6.01
CA VAL A 58 -3.98 7.11 -5.14
C VAL A 58 -4.04 8.63 -5.25
N HIS A 59 -4.13 9.28 -4.09
CA HIS A 59 -4.14 10.73 -3.98
C HIS A 59 -2.91 11.20 -3.22
N TYR A 60 -2.30 12.28 -3.70
CA TYR A 60 -1.12 12.88 -3.09
C TYR A 60 -1.46 14.27 -2.58
N TYR A 61 -1.11 14.52 -1.33
CA TYR A 61 -1.39 15.80 -0.66
C TYR A 61 -0.17 16.31 0.07
N VAL A 62 -0.10 17.62 0.21
CA VAL A 62 0.78 18.27 1.17
C VAL A 62 -0.08 18.86 2.28
N ALA A 63 0.35 18.64 3.51
CA ALA A 63 -0.27 19.25 4.67
C ALA A 63 0.56 20.46 5.11
N PRO A 64 -0.09 21.60 5.46
CA PRO A 64 0.64 22.81 5.83
C PRO A 64 1.40 22.68 7.17
N TYR A 65 1.09 21.65 7.96
CA TYR A 65 1.73 21.34 9.23
C TYR A 65 1.71 19.83 9.43
N ASP A 66 2.34 19.35 10.50
CA ASP A 66 2.34 17.91 10.79
C ASP A 66 0.93 17.44 11.13
N THR A 67 0.32 16.70 10.20
CA THR A 67 -1.05 16.16 10.34
C THR A 67 -1.05 14.75 10.92
N SER A 68 0.10 14.20 11.31
CA SER A 68 0.16 12.82 11.77
C SER A 68 -0.78 12.54 12.95
N ASP A 69 -0.92 13.49 13.87
CA ASP A 69 -1.82 13.36 15.01
C ASP A 69 -3.29 13.51 14.61
N LEU A 70 -3.59 14.39 13.67
CA LEU A 70 -4.96 14.56 13.16
C LEU A 70 -5.42 13.29 12.43
N LEU A 71 -4.56 12.70 11.62
CA LEU A 71 -4.87 11.47 10.91
C LEU A 71 -5.07 10.30 11.88
N ARG A 72 -4.36 10.29 13.01
CA ARG A 72 -4.55 9.29 14.06
C ARG A 72 -5.86 9.44 14.79
N THR A 73 -6.32 10.68 15.03
CA THR A 73 -7.60 10.91 15.70
C THR A 73 -8.78 10.54 14.81
N GLY A 74 -8.60 10.61 13.48
CA GLY A 74 -9.56 10.10 12.51
C GLY A 74 -9.39 8.63 12.19
N ALA A 75 -8.67 7.87 13.00
CA ALA A 75 -8.19 6.52 12.70
C ALA A 75 -9.29 5.48 12.48
N ASN A 76 -10.51 5.70 12.96
CA ASN A 76 -11.61 4.78 12.69
C ASN A 76 -11.97 4.71 11.21
N ALA A 77 -11.60 5.73 10.44
CA ALA A 77 -11.86 5.82 9.01
C ALA A 77 -10.62 5.47 8.16
N LEU A 78 -9.44 5.39 8.77
CA LEU A 78 -8.18 5.19 8.07
C LEU A 78 -7.54 3.88 8.49
N ALA A 79 -7.10 3.10 7.51
CA ALA A 79 -6.29 1.93 7.75
C ALA A 79 -4.84 2.27 7.34
N LEU A 80 -3.97 2.47 8.32
CA LEU A 80 -2.56 2.73 8.06
C LEU A 80 -1.93 1.50 7.41
N THR A 81 -1.11 1.73 6.39
CA THR A 81 -0.49 0.64 5.63
C THR A 81 0.67 -0.03 6.38
N GLY A 82 1.18 0.62 7.42
CA GLY A 82 2.41 0.17 8.07
C GLY A 82 3.67 0.61 7.36
N VAL A 83 3.56 1.21 6.18
CA VAL A 83 4.72 1.67 5.41
C VAL A 83 5.60 2.58 6.26
N ARG A 84 4.99 3.43 7.07
CA ARG A 84 5.70 4.38 7.92
C ARG A 84 6.65 3.69 8.90
N HIS A 85 6.25 2.56 9.49
CA HIS A 85 7.10 1.82 10.42
C HIS A 85 8.22 1.09 9.69
N GLU A 86 7.91 0.46 8.56
CA GLU A 86 8.90 -0.25 7.76
C GLU A 86 9.93 0.70 7.15
N LEU A 87 9.56 1.95 6.99
CA LEU A 87 10.40 2.98 6.40
C LEU A 87 10.99 3.92 7.46
N ALA A 88 11.17 3.43 8.69
CA ALA A 88 11.78 4.20 9.76
C ALA A 88 13.14 4.75 9.32
N GLY A 89 13.39 6.03 9.59
CA GLY A 89 14.62 6.72 9.15
C GLY A 89 14.47 7.45 7.83
N MET A 90 13.35 7.27 7.14
CA MET A 90 13.02 8.02 5.95
C MET A 90 12.31 9.33 6.31
N LYS A 91 11.68 9.94 5.32
CA LYS A 91 10.84 11.11 5.47
C LYS A 91 9.84 10.91 6.61
N THR A 92 10.14 11.43 7.78
CA THR A 92 9.40 11.14 9.01
C THR A 92 7.97 11.66 9.00
N SER A 93 7.67 12.62 8.12
CA SER A 93 6.35 13.22 7.99
C SER A 93 5.48 12.52 6.95
N LEU A 94 5.98 11.51 6.25
CA LEU A 94 5.19 10.82 5.23
C LEU A 94 4.14 9.92 5.88
N ILE A 95 2.89 10.13 5.48
CA ILE A 95 1.76 9.30 5.88
C ILE A 95 1.25 8.58 4.63
N ASP A 96 1.04 7.28 4.75
CA ASP A 96 0.48 6.46 3.68
C ASP A 96 -0.62 5.60 4.28
N ALA A 97 -1.86 5.78 3.81
CA ALA A 97 -3.02 5.14 4.41
C ALA A 97 -4.11 4.84 3.38
N TYR A 98 -4.92 3.82 3.68
CA TYR A 98 -6.14 3.55 2.93
C TYR A 98 -7.28 4.36 3.52
N ILE A 99 -8.21 4.79 2.66
CA ILE A 99 -9.35 5.60 3.07
C ILE A 99 -10.57 5.28 2.19
N LEU A 100 -11.76 5.37 2.79
CA LEU A 100 -13.00 5.24 2.04
C LEU A 100 -13.34 6.58 1.36
N PRO A 101 -14.05 6.55 0.20
CA PRO A 101 -14.38 7.78 -0.52
C PRO A 101 -15.13 8.81 0.31
N SER A 102 -16.10 8.37 1.13
CA SER A 102 -16.86 9.27 1.99
C SER A 102 -15.99 9.96 3.04
N ASP A 103 -15.02 9.25 3.57
CA ASP A 103 -14.09 9.80 4.56
C ASP A 103 -13.10 10.75 3.92
N LEU A 104 -12.64 10.45 2.71
CA LEU A 104 -11.75 11.34 1.99
C LEU A 104 -12.43 12.71 1.75
N ALA A 105 -13.68 12.70 1.29
CA ALA A 105 -14.43 13.92 1.04
C ALA A 105 -14.63 14.75 2.31
N LYS A 106 -14.76 14.09 3.45
CA LYS A 106 -14.96 14.72 4.75
C LYS A 106 -13.65 15.25 5.35
N PHE A 107 -12.58 14.43 5.30
CA PHE A 107 -11.37 14.71 6.05
C PHE A 107 -10.39 15.62 5.31
N ALA A 108 -10.30 15.53 4.00
CA ALA A 108 -9.32 16.33 3.26
C ALA A 108 -9.45 17.84 3.52
N PRO A 109 -10.68 18.43 3.46
CA PRO A 109 -10.82 19.86 3.79
C PRO A 109 -10.54 20.17 5.26
N SER A 110 -10.99 19.30 6.18
CA SER A 110 -10.83 19.57 7.62
C SER A 110 -9.40 19.49 8.10
N TRP A 111 -8.56 18.75 7.41
CA TRP A 111 -7.15 18.62 7.76
C TRP A 111 -6.25 19.56 6.94
N GLY A 112 -6.83 20.41 6.11
CA GLY A 112 -6.07 21.35 5.30
C GLY A 112 -5.17 20.68 4.27
N LEU A 113 -5.59 19.52 3.76
CA LEU A 113 -4.83 18.80 2.74
C LEU A 113 -4.97 19.49 1.40
N GLU A 114 -3.85 19.79 0.76
CA GLU A 114 -3.83 20.39 -0.57
C GLU A 114 -3.23 19.41 -1.57
N PRO A 115 -3.86 19.19 -2.74
CA PRO A 115 -3.27 18.33 -3.77
C PRO A 115 -1.86 18.81 -4.11
N ALA A 116 -0.95 17.85 -4.29
CA ALA A 116 0.44 18.15 -4.59
C ALA A 116 1.01 17.07 -5.51
N PRO A 117 2.08 17.36 -6.24
CA PRO A 117 2.80 16.33 -6.97
C PRO A 117 3.42 15.34 -5.98
N PRO A 118 3.60 14.07 -6.38
CA PRO A 118 4.12 13.04 -5.48
C PRO A 118 5.42 13.42 -4.78
N GLU A 119 6.34 14.07 -5.48
CA GLU A 119 7.66 14.44 -4.95
C GLU A 119 7.59 15.47 -3.83
N ARG A 120 6.50 16.21 -3.71
CA ARG A 120 6.29 17.18 -2.62
C ARG A 120 5.29 16.69 -1.58
N ALA A 121 4.64 15.56 -1.83
CA ALA A 121 3.62 15.05 -0.93
C ALA A 121 4.20 14.59 0.39
N ASN A 122 3.48 14.85 1.48
CA ASN A 122 3.75 14.23 2.78
C ASN A 122 2.57 13.37 3.24
N VAL A 123 1.50 13.30 2.45
CA VAL A 123 0.35 12.45 2.71
C VAL A 123 -0.04 11.74 1.42
N ILE A 124 -0.12 10.43 1.49
CA ILE A 124 -0.64 9.57 0.41
C ILE A 124 -1.89 8.92 0.94
N LEU A 125 -3.01 9.13 0.26
CA LEU A 125 -4.28 8.49 0.61
C LEU A 125 -4.71 7.57 -0.52
N ARG A 126 -4.91 6.30 -0.21
CA ARG A 126 -5.29 5.27 -1.16
C ARG A 126 -6.78 5.00 -1.00
N GLU A 127 -7.56 5.56 -1.91
CA GLU A 127 -9.01 5.47 -1.87
C GLU A 127 -9.46 4.09 -2.35
N VAL A 128 -10.22 3.40 -1.52
CA VAL A 128 -10.75 2.05 -1.81
C VAL A 128 -12.20 1.98 -1.37
N SER A 129 -12.98 1.12 -2.02
CA SER A 129 -14.41 0.94 -1.67
C SER A 129 -14.60 0.17 -0.36
N THR A 130 -13.63 -0.68 -0.01
CA THR A 130 -13.62 -1.45 1.24
C THR A 130 -12.22 -1.41 1.81
N LEU A 131 -12.09 -1.05 3.09
CA LEU A 131 -10.78 -1.00 3.74
C LEU A 131 -10.20 -2.41 3.84
N PRO A 132 -8.98 -2.64 3.32
CA PRO A 132 -8.36 -3.95 3.40
C PRO A 132 -7.79 -4.20 4.80
N ARG A 133 -7.61 -5.49 5.13
CA ARG A 133 -6.71 -5.85 6.21
C ARG A 133 -5.29 -5.70 5.65
N VAL A 134 -4.56 -4.72 6.15
CA VAL A 134 -3.22 -4.43 5.64
C VAL A 134 -2.23 -5.49 6.14
N LEU A 135 -1.61 -6.18 5.21
CA LEU A 135 -0.61 -7.22 5.47
C LEU A 135 0.73 -6.80 4.88
N ARG A 136 1.77 -7.59 5.11
CA ARG A 136 3.13 -7.22 4.70
C ARG A 136 3.27 -7.03 3.19
N LEU A 137 2.55 -7.81 2.40
CA LEU A 137 2.60 -7.62 0.94
C LEU A 137 2.04 -6.27 0.52
N HIS A 138 0.98 -5.79 1.20
CA HIS A 138 0.47 -4.44 0.96
C HIS A 138 1.56 -3.40 1.22
N VAL A 139 2.25 -3.53 2.36
CA VAL A 139 3.33 -2.60 2.72
C VAL A 139 4.41 -2.58 1.65
N ALA A 140 4.83 -3.76 1.19
CA ALA A 140 5.87 -3.86 0.16
C ALA A 140 5.43 -3.19 -1.16
N ALA A 141 4.23 -3.50 -1.64
CA ALA A 141 3.72 -2.96 -2.90
C ALA A 141 3.54 -1.44 -2.82
N ASP A 142 2.99 -0.96 -1.70
CA ASP A 142 2.73 0.47 -1.53
C ASP A 142 4.02 1.26 -1.35
N ALA A 143 5.01 0.70 -0.65
CA ALA A 143 6.32 1.32 -0.53
C ALA A 143 7.01 1.43 -1.90
N LEU A 144 6.96 0.38 -2.70
CA LEU A 144 7.51 0.40 -4.05
C LEU A 144 6.80 1.45 -4.92
N HIS A 145 5.48 1.51 -4.83
CA HIS A 145 4.70 2.50 -5.56
C HIS A 145 5.10 3.93 -5.16
N ALA A 146 5.21 4.20 -3.87
CA ALA A 146 5.61 5.52 -3.38
C ALA A 146 6.99 5.92 -3.88
N TYR A 147 7.93 4.97 -3.91
CA TYR A 147 9.26 5.18 -4.46
C TYR A 147 9.21 5.52 -5.96
N GLU A 148 8.49 4.73 -6.73
CA GLU A 148 8.43 4.92 -8.19
C GLU A 148 7.69 6.19 -8.57
N ALA A 149 6.75 6.64 -7.75
CA ALA A 149 6.06 7.92 -7.94
C ALA A 149 6.89 9.14 -7.54
N GLY A 150 8.01 8.93 -6.84
CA GLY A 150 8.85 10.01 -6.34
C GLY A 150 8.45 10.55 -4.97
N ALA A 151 7.44 9.95 -4.32
CA ALA A 151 6.99 10.38 -2.99
C ALA A 151 7.87 9.85 -1.86
N ALA A 152 8.63 8.79 -2.11
CA ALA A 152 9.53 8.18 -1.13
C ALA A 152 10.88 7.92 -1.79
N GLY A 153 11.94 7.82 -0.98
CA GLY A 153 13.29 7.62 -1.46
C GLY A 153 13.67 6.15 -1.59
N GLU A 154 14.94 5.91 -1.85
CA GLU A 154 15.53 4.59 -2.08
C GLU A 154 15.28 3.60 -0.93
N SER A 155 15.16 4.11 0.31
CA SER A 155 14.87 3.26 1.48
C SER A 155 13.54 2.53 1.32
N ALA A 156 12.57 3.14 0.63
CA ALA A 156 11.27 2.50 0.38
C ALA A 156 11.43 1.29 -0.55
N ARG A 157 12.22 1.43 -1.61
CA ARG A 157 12.50 0.32 -2.52
C ARG A 157 13.23 -0.81 -1.81
N LYS A 158 14.22 -0.47 -0.99
CA LYS A 158 14.97 -1.45 -0.19
C LYS A 158 14.06 -2.17 0.81
N ALA A 159 13.15 -1.43 1.44
CA ALA A 159 12.18 -2.03 2.36
C ALA A 159 11.26 -3.01 1.63
N ALA A 160 10.79 -2.64 0.44
CA ALA A 160 9.96 -3.53 -0.37
C ALA A 160 10.70 -4.82 -0.73
N GLN A 161 11.98 -4.72 -1.13
CA GLN A 161 12.82 -5.87 -1.44
C GLN A 161 13.00 -6.76 -0.22
N ARG A 162 13.28 -6.17 0.95
CA ARG A 162 13.49 -6.92 2.19
C ARG A 162 12.22 -7.67 2.59
N ILE A 163 11.09 -7.00 2.58
CA ILE A 163 9.80 -7.60 2.96
C ILE A 163 9.49 -8.77 2.01
N LEU A 164 9.61 -8.56 0.72
CA LEU A 164 9.33 -9.61 -0.26
C LEU A 164 10.26 -10.80 -0.08
N GLY A 165 11.56 -10.55 0.16
CA GLY A 165 12.53 -11.59 0.45
C GLY A 165 12.14 -12.42 1.67
N GLU A 166 11.70 -11.78 2.74
CA GLU A 166 11.25 -12.46 3.95
C GLU A 166 9.98 -13.30 3.69
N LEU A 167 9.03 -12.75 2.94
CA LEU A 167 7.81 -13.49 2.59
C LEU A 167 8.10 -14.74 1.76
N CYS A 168 9.10 -14.67 0.90
CA CYS A 168 9.46 -15.77 0.03
C CYS A 168 10.38 -16.81 0.71
N SER A 169 10.95 -16.48 1.86
CA SER A 169 11.87 -17.36 2.59
C SER A 169 11.17 -18.24 3.61
N SER A 170 9.92 -17.96 3.91
CA SER A 170 9.15 -18.68 4.93
C SER A 170 8.38 -19.86 4.37
#